data_f2d744ead041a119b65508cdc082af09
#
_entry.id   f2d744ead041a119b65508cdc082af09
#
_cell.length_a   1.000
_cell.length_b   1.000
_cell.length_c   1.000
_cell.angle_alpha   90.00
_cell.angle_beta   90.00
_cell.angle_gamma   90.00
#
_symmetry.space_group_name_H-M   'P 1'
#
loop_
_entity.id
_entity.type
_entity.pdbx_description
1 polymer ?
#
loop_
_entity_poly.entity_id
_entity_poly.type
_entity_poly.pdbx_seq_one_letter_code
_entity_poly.pdbx_strand_id
1 'polypeptide(L)'
;AIQLKEQMGIENILKREHEIVDYIFSELGNISNIKILAGQHQDRLGVISFFIEDLHFNLGVKLLNDKFGIQTRGGCSCAGTYGHFLLHVDQETSHKLIDEITLGDLIRKPGWIRMSIHPTTTNVEIEFVCNGIKALAENHKTWALDYVYNSDTNEFINKNARPVEDELVK
;
A
#
# COMPACT_ATOMS: atom_id res chain seq x y z
N ALA A 1 -22.07 -0.34 15.58
CA ALA A 1 -20.63 -0.05 15.59
C ALA A 1 -20.18 0.48 16.97
N ILE A 2 -20.78 1.56 17.53
CA ILE A 2 -20.34 2.17 18.81
C ILE A 2 -20.41 1.17 19.96
N GLN A 3 -21.56 0.49 20.16
CA GLN A 3 -21.74 -0.52 21.22
C GLN A 3 -20.71 -1.65 21.15
N LEU A 4 -20.36 -2.11 19.94
CA LEU A 4 -19.35 -3.15 19.76
C LEU A 4 -17.97 -2.65 20.20
N LYS A 5 -17.61 -1.42 19.84
CA LYS A 5 -16.38 -0.79 20.27
C LYS A 5 -16.29 -0.64 21.79
N GLU A 6 -17.38 -0.25 22.43
CA GLU A 6 -17.48 -0.18 23.89
C GLU A 6 -17.29 -1.53 24.56
N GLN A 7 -17.91 -2.60 23.98
CA GLN A 7 -17.76 -3.97 24.46
C GLN A 7 -16.33 -4.50 24.32
N MET A 8 -15.62 -4.16 23.24
CA MET A 8 -14.23 -4.52 23.06
C MET A 8 -13.30 -3.82 24.06
N GLY A 9 -13.69 -2.64 24.52
CA GLY A 9 -12.92 -1.78 25.42
C GLY A 9 -11.82 -1.00 24.69
N ILE A 10 -11.82 0.33 24.84
CA ILE A 10 -10.89 1.22 24.13
C ILE A 10 -9.43 0.88 24.46
N GLU A 11 -9.12 0.62 25.73
CA GLU A 11 -7.76 0.27 26.17
C GLU A 11 -7.26 -1.02 25.53
N ASN A 12 -8.12 -2.04 25.41
CA ASN A 12 -7.77 -3.30 24.75
C ASN A 12 -7.51 -3.11 23.26
N ILE A 13 -8.33 -2.27 22.60
CA ILE A 13 -8.16 -1.93 21.19
C ILE A 13 -6.81 -1.25 20.98
N LEU A 14 -6.51 -0.20 21.75
CA LEU A 14 -5.25 0.56 21.62
C LEU A 14 -4.03 -0.31 21.93
N LYS A 15 -4.09 -1.12 22.99
CA LYS A 15 -3.01 -2.06 23.31
C LYS A 15 -2.75 -3.01 22.14
N ARG A 16 -3.82 -3.58 21.58
CA ARG A 16 -3.69 -4.50 20.44
C ARG A 16 -3.16 -3.80 19.18
N GLU A 17 -3.60 -2.58 18.91
CA GLU A 17 -3.07 -1.80 17.78
C GLU A 17 -1.57 -1.52 17.95
N HIS A 18 -1.10 -1.14 19.13
CA HIS A 18 0.33 -0.95 19.40
C HIS A 18 1.12 -2.24 19.16
N GLU A 19 0.67 -3.37 19.69
CA GLU A 19 1.33 -4.68 19.47
C GLU A 19 1.48 -4.99 17.97
N ILE A 20 0.43 -4.72 17.18
CA ILE A 20 0.42 -4.96 15.74
C ILE A 20 1.39 -3.99 15.03
N VAL A 21 1.35 -2.72 15.36
CA VAL A 21 2.22 -1.70 14.78
C VAL A 21 3.69 -2.01 15.07
N ASP A 22 4.02 -2.31 16.32
CA ASP A 22 5.38 -2.66 16.74
C ASP A 22 5.90 -3.89 15.97
N TYR A 23 5.07 -4.92 15.82
CA TYR A 23 5.42 -6.10 15.05
C TYR A 23 5.70 -5.76 13.59
N ILE A 24 4.83 -4.99 12.92
CA ILE A 24 5.00 -4.59 11.53
C ILE A 24 6.28 -3.75 11.35
N PHE A 25 6.54 -2.82 12.26
CA PHE A 25 7.77 -2.02 12.21
C PHE A 25 9.02 -2.86 12.40
N SER A 26 9.00 -3.86 13.29
CA SER A 26 10.12 -4.79 13.48
C SER A 26 10.39 -5.63 12.23
N GLU A 27 9.33 -6.05 11.53
CA GLU A 27 9.40 -6.93 10.37
C GLU A 27 9.77 -6.21 9.06
N LEU A 28 9.26 -4.99 8.87
CA LEU A 28 9.39 -4.25 7.61
C LEU A 28 10.36 -3.06 7.70
N GLY A 29 10.55 -2.49 8.88
CA GLY A 29 11.32 -1.25 9.06
C GLY A 29 12.82 -1.38 8.76
N ASN A 30 13.37 -2.58 8.81
CA ASN A 30 14.79 -2.85 8.56
C ASN A 30 15.07 -3.32 7.11
N ILE A 31 14.05 -3.41 6.26
CA ILE A 31 14.22 -3.83 4.87
C ILE A 31 14.61 -2.60 4.04
N SER A 32 15.78 -2.64 3.44
CA SER A 32 16.44 -1.46 2.84
C SER A 32 15.61 -0.76 1.78
N ASN A 33 14.88 -1.53 0.95
CA ASN A 33 14.07 -1.01 -0.15
C ASN A 33 12.60 -0.77 0.23
N ILE A 34 12.19 -0.98 1.50
CA ILE A 34 10.87 -0.60 2.02
C ILE A 34 11.02 0.68 2.84
N LYS A 35 10.22 1.69 2.54
CA LYS A 35 10.18 2.95 3.28
C LYS A 35 8.80 3.16 3.87
N ILE A 36 8.71 3.05 5.19
CA ILE A 36 7.47 3.36 5.93
C ILE A 36 7.37 4.88 6.06
N LEU A 37 6.28 5.46 5.59
CA LEU A 37 6.05 6.91 5.67
C LEU A 37 5.88 7.34 7.12
N ALA A 38 6.51 8.46 7.49
CA ALA A 38 6.58 8.97 8.87
C ALA A 38 7.04 7.89 9.86
N GLY A 39 8.03 7.07 9.47
CA GLY A 39 8.51 5.92 10.23
C GLY A 39 9.06 6.25 11.62
N GLN A 40 9.44 7.52 11.88
CA GLN A 40 9.85 8.01 13.20
C GLN A 40 8.70 8.09 14.21
N HIS A 41 7.44 8.04 13.76
CA HIS A 41 6.25 8.09 14.60
C HIS A 41 5.59 6.71 14.65
N GLN A 42 5.95 5.89 15.64
CA GLN A 42 5.38 4.55 15.82
C GLN A 42 4.10 4.56 16.67
N ASP A 43 3.88 5.59 17.48
CA ASP A 43 2.61 5.80 18.19
C ASP A 43 1.54 6.26 17.19
N ARG A 44 0.86 5.28 16.59
CA ARG A 44 -0.16 5.45 15.54
C ARG A 44 -1.21 4.36 15.59
N LEU A 45 -2.32 4.61 14.93
CA LEU A 45 -3.33 3.58 14.69
C LEU A 45 -2.81 2.54 13.70
N GLY A 46 -3.51 1.40 13.56
CA GLY A 46 -3.20 0.31 12.63
C GLY A 46 -3.28 0.67 11.14
N VAL A 47 -2.88 1.90 10.79
CA VAL A 47 -2.80 2.39 9.40
C VAL A 47 -1.35 2.67 9.05
N ILE A 48 -0.79 1.89 8.14
CA ILE A 48 0.60 1.98 7.74
C ILE A 48 0.68 2.24 6.24
N SER A 49 1.38 3.33 5.89
CA SER A 49 1.67 3.71 4.52
C SER A 49 3.15 3.49 4.24
N PHE A 50 3.45 2.86 3.12
CA PHE A 50 4.82 2.56 2.72
C PHE A 50 4.97 2.58 1.21
N PHE A 51 6.18 2.69 0.74
CA PHE A 51 6.53 2.43 -0.66
C PHE A 51 7.74 1.50 -0.74
N ILE A 52 7.90 0.87 -1.88
CA ILE A 52 9.04 0.03 -2.22
C ILE A 52 9.79 0.74 -3.33
N GLU A 53 11.09 0.87 -3.18
CA GLU A 53 11.95 1.52 -4.18
C GLU A 53 11.82 0.84 -5.55
N ASP A 54 11.77 1.62 -6.61
CA ASP A 54 11.57 1.16 -8.00
C ASP A 54 10.24 0.44 -8.29
N LEU A 55 9.26 0.51 -7.39
CA LEU A 55 7.95 -0.11 -7.58
C LEU A 55 6.85 0.95 -7.67
N HIS A 56 6.13 0.97 -8.79
CA HIS A 56 4.91 1.78 -8.89
C HIS A 56 3.85 1.27 -7.91
N PHE A 57 3.25 2.17 -7.12
CA PHE A 57 2.33 1.80 -6.05
C PHE A 57 1.11 0.99 -6.53
N ASN A 58 0.54 1.31 -7.72
CA ASN A 58 -0.57 0.54 -8.28
C ASN A 58 -0.15 -0.88 -8.66
N LEU A 59 1.07 -1.07 -9.17
CA LEU A 59 1.59 -2.40 -9.42
C LEU A 59 1.78 -3.18 -8.11
N GLY A 60 2.29 -2.52 -7.07
CA GLY A 60 2.44 -3.13 -5.76
C GLY A 60 1.11 -3.60 -5.17
N VAL A 61 0.07 -2.76 -5.23
CA VAL A 61 -1.29 -3.12 -4.83
C VAL A 61 -1.80 -4.32 -5.63
N LYS A 62 -1.62 -4.29 -6.94
CA LYS A 62 -2.05 -5.36 -7.85
C LYS A 62 -1.34 -6.68 -7.54
N LEU A 63 -0.02 -6.64 -7.35
CA LEU A 63 0.78 -7.83 -7.02
C LEU A 63 0.42 -8.44 -5.66
N LEU A 64 0.18 -7.61 -4.63
CA LEU A 64 -0.27 -8.08 -3.31
C LEU A 64 -1.62 -8.80 -3.41
N ASN A 65 -2.55 -8.23 -4.19
CA ASN A 65 -3.85 -8.86 -4.41
C ASN A 65 -3.74 -10.16 -5.21
N ASP A 66 -3.07 -10.14 -6.36
CA ASP A 66 -3.06 -11.27 -7.30
C ASP A 66 -2.26 -12.48 -6.78
N LYS A 67 -1.19 -12.24 -6.02
CA LYS A 67 -0.31 -13.32 -5.53
C LYS A 67 -0.65 -13.81 -4.13
N PHE A 68 -1.23 -12.93 -3.30
CA PHE A 68 -1.45 -13.25 -1.88
C PHE A 68 -2.91 -13.01 -1.42
N GLY A 69 -3.77 -12.43 -2.24
CA GLY A 69 -5.11 -12.03 -1.81
C GLY A 69 -5.11 -10.87 -0.79
N ILE A 70 -3.98 -10.18 -0.64
CA ILE A 70 -3.83 -9.06 0.30
C ILE A 70 -4.34 -7.79 -0.37
N GLN A 71 -5.45 -7.27 0.15
CA GLN A 71 -6.05 -6.04 -0.36
C GLN A 71 -5.48 -4.82 0.36
N THR A 72 -4.90 -3.93 -0.42
CA THR A 72 -4.34 -2.65 0.03
C THR A 72 -4.87 -1.51 -0.82
N ARG A 73 -4.57 -0.28 -0.45
CA ARG A 73 -4.93 0.90 -1.23
C ARG A 73 -3.69 1.62 -1.72
N GLY A 74 -3.68 1.98 -3.02
CA GLY A 74 -2.60 2.75 -3.63
C GLY A 74 -2.96 4.21 -3.87
N GLY A 75 -1.95 5.07 -3.94
CA GLY A 75 -2.07 6.49 -4.30
C GLY A 75 -1.67 7.46 -3.20
N CYS A 76 -1.86 8.76 -3.45
CA CYS A 76 -1.51 9.83 -2.51
C CYS A 76 -2.61 10.11 -1.46
N SER A 77 -3.68 9.34 -1.42
CA SER A 77 -4.77 9.43 -0.43
C SER A 77 -5.35 10.84 -0.24
N CYS A 78 -5.48 11.65 -1.31
CA CYS A 78 -5.92 13.04 -1.29
C CYS A 78 -5.02 13.99 -0.48
N ALA A 79 -3.77 13.62 -0.23
CA ALA A 79 -2.79 14.37 0.54
C ALA A 79 -1.71 15.02 -0.35
N GLY A 80 -2.10 15.62 -1.50
CA GLY A 80 -1.19 16.11 -2.53
C GLY A 80 0.07 16.82 -2.00
N THR A 81 -0.07 18.00 -1.43
CA THR A 81 1.06 18.77 -0.89
C THR A 81 1.80 18.06 0.23
N TYR A 82 1.06 17.42 1.15
CA TYR A 82 1.65 16.64 2.23
C TYR A 82 2.34 15.38 1.70
N GLY A 83 1.80 14.79 0.64
CA GLY A 83 2.41 13.66 -0.06
C GLY A 83 3.77 14.03 -0.68
N HIS A 84 3.87 15.20 -1.30
CA HIS A 84 5.15 15.70 -1.82
C HIS A 84 6.18 15.90 -0.70
N PHE A 85 5.76 16.43 0.45
CA PHE A 85 6.61 16.55 1.63
C PHE A 85 7.09 15.17 2.13
N LEU A 86 6.20 14.21 2.27
CA LEU A 86 6.52 12.85 2.74
C LEU A 86 7.45 12.07 1.80
N LEU A 87 7.34 12.31 0.50
CA LEU A 87 8.13 11.66 -0.54
C LEU A 87 9.37 12.49 -0.94
N HIS A 88 9.63 13.60 -0.24
CA HIS A 88 10.73 14.52 -0.50
C HIS A 88 10.76 15.03 -1.96
N VAL A 89 9.59 15.27 -2.56
CA VAL A 89 9.45 15.83 -3.90
C VAL A 89 9.73 17.33 -3.81
N ASP A 90 10.80 17.79 -4.48
CA ASP A 90 11.11 19.21 -4.55
C ASP A 90 10.12 19.98 -5.42
N GLN A 91 10.17 21.32 -5.34
CA GLN A 91 9.20 22.18 -6.01
C GLN A 91 9.29 22.10 -7.54
N GLU A 92 10.49 21.95 -8.09
CA GLU A 92 10.68 21.85 -9.55
C GLU A 92 10.11 20.54 -10.09
N THR A 93 10.40 19.43 -9.41
CA THR A 93 9.85 18.11 -9.73
C THR A 93 8.32 18.11 -9.56
N SER A 94 7.80 18.79 -8.52
CA SER A 94 6.36 18.91 -8.30
C SER A 94 5.66 19.61 -9.47
N HIS A 95 6.23 20.70 -10.00
CA HIS A 95 5.66 21.39 -11.17
C HIS A 95 5.64 20.50 -12.41
N LYS A 96 6.75 19.81 -12.71
CA LYS A 96 6.83 18.87 -13.84
C LYS A 96 5.79 17.75 -13.74
N LEU A 97 5.61 17.19 -12.54
CA LEU A 97 4.60 16.15 -12.28
C LEU A 97 3.16 16.68 -12.49
N ILE A 98 2.89 17.93 -12.10
CA ILE A 98 1.59 18.56 -12.34
C ILE A 98 1.32 18.69 -13.84
N ASP A 99 2.31 19.11 -14.63
CA ASP A 99 2.20 19.23 -16.07
C ASP A 99 1.95 17.86 -16.73
N GLU A 100 2.71 16.82 -16.35
CA GLU A 100 2.54 15.44 -16.82
C GLU A 100 1.12 14.91 -16.49
N ILE A 101 0.67 15.08 -15.25
CA ILE A 101 -0.66 14.68 -14.79
C ILE A 101 -1.76 15.42 -15.56
N THR A 102 -1.57 16.71 -15.84
CA THR A 102 -2.53 17.53 -16.58
C THR A 102 -2.65 17.06 -18.04
N LEU A 103 -1.56 16.53 -18.60
CA LEU A 103 -1.54 15.91 -19.93
C LEU A 103 -2.06 14.46 -19.94
N GLY A 104 -2.44 13.91 -18.78
CA GLY A 104 -2.96 12.56 -18.64
C GLY A 104 -1.90 11.49 -18.40
N ASP A 105 -0.62 11.85 -18.28
CA ASP A 105 0.43 10.89 -17.91
C ASP A 105 0.46 10.70 -16.40
N LEU A 106 0.01 9.54 -15.94
CA LEU A 106 -0.09 9.19 -14.54
C LEU A 106 0.99 8.20 -14.06
N ILE A 107 1.86 7.73 -14.97
CA ILE A 107 2.86 6.70 -14.63
C ILE A 107 3.87 7.18 -13.58
N ARG A 108 4.18 8.47 -13.57
CA ARG A 108 5.12 9.08 -12.64
C ARG A 108 4.46 9.75 -11.44
N LYS A 109 3.13 9.67 -11.37
CA LYS A 109 2.37 10.24 -10.26
C LYS A 109 2.87 9.66 -8.93
N PRO A 110 3.30 10.50 -7.97
CA PRO A 110 3.75 10.03 -6.67
C PRO A 110 2.61 9.34 -5.91
N GLY A 111 2.96 8.30 -5.18
CA GLY A 111 2.00 7.60 -4.35
C GLY A 111 2.66 6.53 -3.50
N TRP A 112 1.88 5.93 -2.64
CA TRP A 112 2.31 4.87 -1.72
C TRP A 112 1.24 3.79 -1.60
N ILE A 113 1.62 2.67 -1.00
CA ILE A 113 0.70 1.60 -0.64
C ILE A 113 0.28 1.84 0.81
N ARG A 114 -1.02 1.78 1.08
CA ARG A 114 -1.58 1.90 2.42
C ARG A 114 -2.29 0.62 2.80
N MET A 115 -1.89 0.03 3.90
CA MET A 115 -2.64 -1.02 4.59
C MET A 115 -3.31 -0.47 5.83
N SER A 116 -4.47 -1.04 6.15
CA SER A 116 -5.21 -0.75 7.39
C SER A 116 -5.51 -2.07 8.06
N ILE A 117 -5.10 -2.22 9.30
CA ILE A 117 -5.22 -3.46 10.06
C ILE A 117 -6.14 -3.19 11.24
N HIS A 118 -7.10 -4.08 11.45
CA HIS A 118 -8.04 -4.00 12.54
C HIS A 118 -7.50 -4.73 13.78
N PRO A 119 -7.80 -4.30 15.01
CA PRO A 119 -7.36 -4.96 16.24
C PRO A 119 -7.78 -6.43 16.37
N THR A 120 -8.81 -6.87 15.64
CA THR A 120 -9.22 -8.27 15.60
C THR A 120 -8.39 -9.15 14.67
N THR A 121 -7.48 -8.57 13.88
CA THR A 121 -6.58 -9.33 13.02
C THR A 121 -5.66 -10.20 13.87
N THR A 122 -5.59 -11.47 13.53
CA THR A 122 -4.79 -12.46 14.26
C THR A 122 -3.29 -12.30 13.98
N ASN A 123 -2.44 -12.84 14.85
CA ASN A 123 -0.99 -12.81 14.63
C ASN A 123 -0.59 -13.53 13.34
N VAL A 124 -1.24 -14.65 13.03
CA VAL A 124 -0.98 -15.42 11.80
C VAL A 124 -1.31 -14.60 10.55
N GLU A 125 -2.42 -13.85 10.55
CA GLU A 125 -2.78 -12.98 9.44
C GLU A 125 -1.79 -11.82 9.27
N ILE A 126 -1.32 -11.23 10.38
CA ILE A 126 -0.34 -10.13 10.35
C ILE A 126 1.01 -10.65 9.83
N GLU A 127 1.45 -11.80 10.31
CA GLU A 127 2.67 -12.45 9.82
C GLU A 127 2.57 -12.76 8.31
N PHE A 128 1.43 -13.28 7.87
CA PHE A 128 1.17 -13.53 6.45
C PHE A 128 1.26 -12.25 5.62
N VAL A 129 0.66 -11.14 6.08
CA VAL A 129 0.73 -9.83 5.40
C VAL A 129 2.17 -9.32 5.33
N CYS A 130 2.92 -9.38 6.43
CA CYS A 130 4.33 -8.96 6.45
C CYS A 130 5.17 -9.81 5.48
N ASN A 131 4.99 -11.12 5.47
CA ASN A 131 5.69 -12.02 4.57
C ASN A 131 5.34 -11.75 3.09
N GLY A 132 4.07 -11.43 2.78
CA GLY A 132 3.65 -11.02 1.45
C GLY A 132 4.32 -9.72 0.99
N ILE A 133 4.45 -8.74 1.88
CA ILE A 133 5.13 -7.47 1.58
C ILE A 133 6.65 -7.68 1.39
N LYS A 134 7.29 -8.54 2.20
CA LYS A 134 8.70 -8.91 2.03
C LYS A 134 8.94 -9.58 0.69
N ALA A 135 8.12 -10.57 0.35
CA ALA A 135 8.19 -11.26 -0.93
C ALA A 135 7.98 -10.30 -2.11
N LEU A 136 7.07 -9.32 -1.97
CA LEU A 136 6.90 -8.25 -2.95
C LEU A 136 8.17 -7.41 -3.10
N ALA A 137 8.77 -6.99 -1.99
CA ALA A 137 9.99 -6.18 -2.00
C ALA A 137 11.17 -6.90 -2.68
N GLU A 138 11.26 -8.21 -2.52
CA GLU A 138 12.31 -9.04 -3.13
C GLU A 138 12.07 -9.33 -4.62
N ASN A 139 10.81 -9.56 -5.01
CA ASN A 139 10.50 -10.16 -6.31
C ASN A 139 9.76 -9.24 -7.28
N HIS A 140 9.40 -8.01 -6.89
CA HIS A 140 8.58 -7.12 -7.71
C HIS A 140 9.12 -6.90 -9.14
N LYS A 141 10.44 -6.82 -9.32
CA LYS A 141 11.06 -6.62 -10.64
C LYS A 141 10.79 -7.80 -11.59
N THR A 142 10.86 -9.01 -11.07
CA THR A 142 10.56 -10.23 -11.82
C THR A 142 9.07 -10.35 -12.12
N TRP A 143 8.23 -10.11 -11.11
CA TRP A 143 6.79 -10.21 -11.25
C TRP A 143 6.19 -9.13 -12.15
N ALA A 144 6.82 -7.94 -12.20
CA ALA A 144 6.41 -6.86 -13.09
C ALA A 144 6.40 -7.25 -14.56
N LEU A 145 7.23 -8.23 -14.97
CA LEU A 145 7.30 -8.69 -16.36
C LEU A 145 5.99 -9.30 -16.88
N ASP A 146 5.15 -9.79 -15.97
CA ASP A 146 3.84 -10.35 -16.31
C ASP A 146 2.74 -9.29 -16.45
N TYR A 147 3.03 -8.01 -16.25
CA TYR A 147 2.05 -6.93 -16.23
C TYR A 147 2.33 -5.88 -17.30
N VAL A 148 1.28 -5.25 -17.79
CA VAL A 148 1.31 -4.08 -18.68
C VAL A 148 0.58 -2.94 -18.00
N TYR A 149 1.16 -1.75 -18.06
CA TYR A 149 0.52 -0.53 -17.62
C TYR A 149 -0.50 -0.05 -18.65
N ASN A 150 -1.71 0.28 -18.19
CA ASN A 150 -2.74 0.94 -18.96
C ASN A 150 -2.83 2.40 -18.52
N SER A 151 -2.46 3.33 -19.41
CA SER A 151 -2.47 4.76 -19.14
C SER A 151 -3.88 5.32 -18.95
N ASP A 152 -4.87 4.77 -19.65
CA ASP A 152 -6.23 5.29 -19.63
C ASP A 152 -6.91 5.06 -18.27
N THR A 153 -6.61 3.92 -17.62
CA THR A 153 -7.18 3.57 -16.32
C THR A 153 -6.21 3.77 -15.17
N ASN A 154 -4.93 4.07 -15.46
CA ASN A 154 -3.84 4.11 -14.47
C ASN A 154 -3.71 2.79 -13.69
N GLU A 155 -3.85 1.68 -14.37
CA GLU A 155 -3.84 0.34 -13.77
C GLU A 155 -2.80 -0.58 -14.44
N PHE A 156 -2.40 -1.60 -13.71
CA PHE A 156 -1.58 -2.68 -14.25
C PHE A 156 -2.44 -3.90 -14.52
N ILE A 157 -2.35 -4.43 -15.75
CA ILE A 157 -3.11 -5.58 -16.21
C ILE A 157 -2.16 -6.76 -16.36
N ASN A 158 -2.49 -7.90 -15.75
CA ASN A 158 -1.74 -9.12 -15.95
C ASN A 158 -1.97 -9.64 -17.36
N LYS A 159 -0.87 -9.86 -18.11
CA LYS A 159 -0.89 -10.37 -19.49
C LYS A 159 -1.57 -11.72 -19.64
N ASN A 160 -1.55 -12.53 -18.58
CA ASN A 160 -2.10 -13.88 -18.53
C ASN A 160 -3.46 -13.94 -17.79
N ALA A 161 -4.03 -12.78 -17.41
CA ALA A 161 -5.34 -12.77 -16.79
C ALA A 161 -6.39 -13.28 -17.78
N ARG A 162 -7.13 -14.32 -17.41
CA ARG A 162 -8.32 -14.70 -18.17
C ARG A 162 -9.33 -13.57 -18.07
N PRO A 163 -10.02 -13.19 -19.18
CA PRO A 163 -11.15 -12.30 -19.09
C PRO A 163 -12.12 -12.87 -18.06
N VAL A 164 -12.55 -12.05 -17.11
CA VAL A 164 -13.68 -12.39 -16.27
C VAL A 164 -14.87 -12.36 -17.22
N GLU A 165 -15.24 -13.51 -17.78
CA GLU A 165 -16.51 -13.62 -18.49
C GLU A 165 -17.60 -13.24 -17.49
N ASP A 166 -18.58 -12.45 -17.94
CA ASP A 166 -19.71 -11.94 -17.16
C ASP A 166 -20.62 -13.05 -16.59
N GLU A 167 -20.08 -13.97 -15.81
CA GLU A 167 -20.84 -15.04 -15.13
C GLU A 167 -21.55 -14.56 -13.86
N LEU A 168 -21.43 -13.29 -13.48
CA LEU A 168 -22.07 -12.75 -12.26
C LEU A 168 -23.35 -11.97 -12.51
N VAL A 169 -23.92 -12.01 -13.72
CA VAL A 169 -25.25 -11.44 -14.02
C VAL A 169 -26.16 -12.54 -14.59
N LYS A 170 -26.60 -13.43 -13.74
CA LYS A 170 -27.82 -14.22 -13.95
C LYS A 170 -28.60 -14.30 -12.66
#